data_824a34b8c6fbd87e3325fe861d515407
#
_entry.id   824a34b8c6fbd87e3325fe861d515407
#
_cell.length_a   1.000
_cell.length_b   1.000
_cell.length_c   1.000
_cell.angle_alpha   90.00
_cell.angle_beta   90.00
_cell.angle_gamma   90.00
#
_symmetry.space_group_name_H-M   'P 1'
#
loop_
_entity.id
_entity.type
_entity.pdbx_description
1 polymer ?
#
loop_
_entity_poly.entity_id
_entity_poly.type
_entity_poly.pdbx_seq_one_letter_code
_entity_poly.pdbx_strand_id
1 'polypeptide(L)'
;MRGLVRALRPLGRLAAPVLRPLGRLARLLPHARAASVLTAPWRVVTPTGVAAGVLLAACVAAGWVLGWQEAWSAAVVLAVVVCTAWLWLLPSGGHQVSHSPLSSKVTVGDHALVHVEVTNPLTRSLLPTRMELPIGGGTAVFAVPTLAPRASFERGFVLPTDHRGVVTVGPVLCVARDPVGLLRRERERTRAQRIHVHPRTLLMGAVLQGVLRDVEGAVTQDLSSSDVSFHALRDYVPGDDRRNVHWRTTARVGRLMVRQFEETRRSSLMVVLSTAEADYEDPEHFETAVSVACSLALDAMLQGRQVRLLTPGASLPTTTPLRLLDASCSLALEAACDDVSLARRACADHPDASVLVLVTGQCLPVGDLARLRGVVPVSMMALAVRCGQEPFRRRRVGAMDVLDLDRLEDLPRAMRRLV
;
A
#
# COMPACT_ATOMS: atom_id res chain seq x y z
N MET A 1 11.58 -56.98 18.35
CA MET A 1 11.09 -55.59 18.65
C MET A 1 10.04 -55.48 19.78
N ARG A 2 9.80 -56.51 20.59
CA ARG A 2 8.82 -56.45 21.73
C ARG A 2 9.48 -56.22 23.12
N GLY A 3 10.80 -56.16 23.20
CA GLY A 3 11.54 -55.97 24.46
C GLY A 3 11.81 -54.50 24.86
N LEU A 4 11.91 -53.58 23.90
CA LEU A 4 12.28 -52.17 24.14
C LEU A 4 11.13 -51.31 24.74
N VAL A 5 9.87 -51.70 24.51
CA VAL A 5 8.69 -50.94 24.97
C VAL A 5 8.42 -51.16 26.49
N ARG A 6 8.96 -52.20 27.07
CA ARG A 6 8.80 -52.49 28.53
C ARG A 6 9.78 -51.74 29.44
N ALA A 7 10.92 -51.27 28.90
CA ALA A 7 11.92 -50.55 29.68
C ALA A 7 11.63 -49.07 29.94
N LEU A 8 10.74 -48.45 29.12
CA LEU A 8 10.41 -47.02 29.23
C LEU A 8 9.18 -46.69 30.10
N ARG A 9 8.49 -47.69 30.66
CA ARG A 9 7.33 -47.49 31.55
C ARG A 9 7.61 -46.86 32.92
N PRO A 10 8.79 -46.97 33.58
CA PRO A 10 9.00 -46.35 34.88
C PRO A 10 9.30 -44.84 34.82
N LEU A 11 9.80 -44.30 33.69
CA LEU A 11 10.15 -42.87 33.57
C LEU A 11 8.95 -41.93 33.51
N GLY A 12 7.79 -42.38 33.05
CA GLY A 12 6.54 -41.57 33.02
C GLY A 12 5.91 -41.34 34.40
N ARG A 13 6.28 -42.16 35.42
CA ARG A 13 5.71 -42.04 36.79
C ARG A 13 6.48 -41.12 37.70
N LEU A 14 7.73 -40.80 37.43
CA LEU A 14 8.56 -39.88 38.21
C LEU A 14 8.42 -38.39 37.80
N ALA A 15 7.92 -38.11 36.60
CA ALA A 15 7.67 -36.74 36.14
C ALA A 15 6.31 -36.16 36.58
N ALA A 16 5.38 -37.00 37.03
CA ALA A 16 4.02 -36.59 37.37
C ALA A 16 3.89 -35.67 38.62
N PRO A 17 4.70 -35.74 39.67
CA PRO A 17 4.56 -34.88 40.84
C PRO A 17 5.15 -33.46 40.63
N VAL A 18 6.10 -33.29 39.69
CA VAL A 18 6.76 -31.99 39.46
C VAL A 18 5.94 -31.05 38.56
N LEU A 19 5.09 -31.60 37.68
CA LEU A 19 4.26 -30.84 36.77
C LEU A 19 2.90 -30.37 37.33
N ARG A 20 2.46 -30.93 38.47
CA ARG A 20 1.18 -30.57 39.10
C ARG A 20 1.11 -29.14 39.69
N PRO A 21 2.15 -28.55 40.27
CA PRO A 21 2.08 -27.17 40.75
C PRO A 21 2.08 -26.12 39.62
N LEU A 22 2.69 -26.40 38.44
CA LEU A 22 2.75 -25.49 37.32
C LEU A 22 1.39 -25.30 36.63
N GLY A 23 0.54 -26.30 36.61
CA GLY A 23 -0.82 -26.23 36.06
C GLY A 23 -1.79 -25.38 36.89
N ARG A 24 -1.51 -25.15 38.18
CA ARG A 24 -2.34 -24.27 39.03
C ARG A 24 -1.93 -22.80 38.93
N LEU A 25 -0.67 -22.48 38.65
CA LEU A 25 -0.20 -21.13 38.43
C LEU A 25 -0.64 -20.60 37.05
N ALA A 26 -0.82 -21.46 36.04
CA ALA A 26 -1.28 -21.09 34.71
C ALA A 26 -2.76 -20.61 34.67
N ARG A 27 -3.56 -20.95 35.70
CA ARG A 27 -4.98 -20.54 35.79
C ARG A 27 -5.20 -19.16 36.41
N LEU A 28 -4.16 -18.54 36.93
CA LEU A 28 -4.22 -17.23 37.59
C LEU A 28 -3.74 -16.06 36.68
N LEU A 29 -3.28 -16.36 35.48
CA LEU A 29 -2.85 -15.34 34.48
C LEU A 29 -3.90 -15.21 33.39
N PRO A 30 -4.26 -13.99 32.96
CA PRO A 30 -5.18 -13.77 31.83
C PRO A 30 -4.61 -14.46 30.59
N HIS A 31 -5.44 -15.23 29.90
CA HIS A 31 -5.09 -16.24 28.90
C HIS A 31 -4.17 -15.74 27.74
N ALA A 32 -4.12 -14.45 27.48
CA ALA A 32 -3.25 -13.86 26.45
C ALA A 32 -1.78 -13.68 26.88
N ARG A 33 -1.48 -13.62 28.20
CA ARG A 33 -0.10 -13.48 28.72
C ARG A 33 0.55 -14.81 29.12
N ALA A 34 -0.25 -15.80 29.44
CA ALA A 34 0.26 -17.12 29.87
C ALA A 34 0.92 -17.90 28.70
N ALA A 35 0.37 -17.81 27.50
CA ALA A 35 0.93 -18.44 26.29
C ALA A 35 2.28 -17.82 25.89
N SER A 36 2.46 -16.51 26.06
CA SER A 36 3.71 -15.82 25.73
C SER A 36 4.85 -16.10 26.71
N VAL A 37 4.54 -16.41 27.96
CA VAL A 37 5.56 -16.73 28.99
C VAL A 37 6.12 -18.14 28.82
N LEU A 38 5.30 -19.11 28.38
CA LEU A 38 5.73 -20.50 28.18
C LEU A 38 6.45 -20.71 26.83
N THR A 39 6.20 -19.86 25.81
CA THR A 39 6.88 -19.93 24.52
C THR A 39 8.14 -19.04 24.42
N ALA A 40 8.38 -18.18 25.42
CA ALA A 40 9.51 -17.25 25.45
C ALA A 40 10.90 -17.93 25.42
N PRO A 41 11.17 -19.06 26.11
CA PRO A 41 12.50 -19.68 26.10
C PRO A 41 12.84 -20.33 24.76
N TRP A 42 11.87 -20.87 24.02
CA TRP A 42 12.11 -21.52 22.74
C TRP A 42 12.42 -20.56 21.58
N ARG A 43 12.02 -19.31 21.69
CA ARG A 43 12.37 -18.25 20.72
C ARG A 43 13.81 -17.73 20.88
N VAL A 44 14.48 -18.11 21.94
CA VAL A 44 15.86 -17.67 22.25
C VAL A 44 16.87 -18.69 21.76
N VAL A 45 16.52 -19.96 21.68
CA VAL A 45 17.42 -21.05 21.28
C VAL A 45 17.43 -21.20 19.77
N THR A 46 18.60 -21.10 19.18
CA THR A 46 18.78 -21.31 17.72
C THR A 46 18.77 -22.83 17.41
N PRO A 47 18.62 -23.23 16.13
CA PRO A 47 18.78 -24.65 15.76
C PRO A 47 20.14 -25.24 16.18
N THR A 48 21.20 -24.45 16.14
CA THR A 48 22.55 -24.82 16.63
C THR A 48 22.55 -24.99 18.16
N GLY A 49 21.81 -24.17 18.90
CA GLY A 49 21.61 -24.28 20.31
C GLY A 49 20.86 -25.56 20.71
N VAL A 50 19.82 -25.93 19.95
CA VAL A 50 19.12 -27.21 20.15
C VAL A 50 20.07 -28.38 19.91
N ALA A 51 20.84 -28.37 18.82
CA ALA A 51 21.83 -29.42 18.54
C ALA A 51 22.86 -29.53 19.64
N ALA A 52 23.40 -28.42 20.15
CA ALA A 52 24.33 -28.41 21.30
C ALA A 52 23.67 -28.95 22.57
N GLY A 53 22.41 -28.61 22.84
CA GLY A 53 21.65 -29.16 23.97
C GLY A 53 21.43 -30.68 23.90
N VAL A 54 21.09 -31.18 22.71
CA VAL A 54 20.93 -32.60 22.43
C VAL A 54 22.27 -33.32 22.60
N LEU A 55 23.36 -32.75 22.06
CA LEU A 55 24.69 -33.31 22.20
C LEU A 55 25.13 -33.35 23.67
N LEU A 56 24.90 -32.28 24.43
CA LEU A 56 25.16 -32.24 25.87
C LEU A 56 24.40 -33.34 26.60
N ALA A 57 23.11 -33.51 26.34
CA ALA A 57 22.30 -34.57 26.93
C ALA A 57 22.81 -35.98 26.58
N ALA A 58 23.23 -36.18 25.33
CA ALA A 58 23.81 -37.45 24.88
C ALA A 58 25.14 -37.76 25.58
N CYS A 59 26.04 -36.76 25.73
CA CYS A 59 27.31 -36.92 26.42
C CYS A 59 27.07 -37.26 27.92
N VAL A 60 26.14 -36.59 28.59
CA VAL A 60 25.76 -36.90 29.99
C VAL A 60 25.20 -38.32 30.11
N ALA A 61 24.32 -38.71 29.19
CA ALA A 61 23.74 -40.05 29.19
C ALA A 61 24.81 -41.15 28.94
N ALA A 62 25.73 -40.92 27.99
CA ALA A 62 26.83 -41.84 27.70
C ALA A 62 27.78 -41.96 28.89
N GLY A 63 28.13 -40.85 29.54
CA GLY A 63 28.93 -40.87 30.78
C GLY A 63 28.27 -41.62 31.91
N TRP A 64 26.95 -41.51 32.05
CA TRP A 64 26.19 -42.15 33.12
C TRP A 64 25.94 -43.64 32.85
N VAL A 65 25.55 -44.01 31.62
CA VAL A 65 25.17 -45.38 31.27
C VAL A 65 26.38 -46.26 30.95
N LEU A 66 27.37 -45.69 30.25
CA LEU A 66 28.56 -46.44 29.76
C LEU A 66 29.80 -46.22 30.63
N GLY A 67 29.75 -45.32 31.63
CA GLY A 67 30.90 -45.00 32.49
C GLY A 67 32.04 -44.28 31.75
N TRP A 68 31.79 -43.67 30.61
CA TRP A 68 32.76 -43.04 29.72
C TRP A 68 33.30 -41.74 30.32
N GLN A 69 34.56 -41.68 30.69
CA GLN A 69 35.19 -40.48 31.28
C GLN A 69 35.34 -39.36 30.24
N GLU A 70 35.63 -39.71 29.00
CA GLU A 70 35.71 -38.72 27.89
C GLU A 70 34.36 -38.06 27.64
N ALA A 71 33.26 -38.80 27.77
CA ALA A 71 31.92 -38.24 27.64
C ALA A 71 31.60 -37.22 28.73
N TRP A 72 32.07 -37.47 29.99
CA TRP A 72 31.93 -36.51 31.07
C TRP A 72 32.73 -35.20 30.79
N SER A 73 33.96 -35.31 30.32
CA SER A 73 34.77 -34.15 29.99
C SER A 73 34.16 -33.33 28.86
N ALA A 74 33.63 -33.99 27.82
CA ALA A 74 32.91 -33.32 26.72
C ALA A 74 31.62 -32.64 27.23
N ALA A 75 30.87 -33.29 28.13
CA ALA A 75 29.67 -32.69 28.72
C ALA A 75 29.99 -31.44 29.53
N VAL A 76 31.07 -31.42 30.30
CA VAL A 76 31.50 -30.23 31.05
C VAL A 76 31.87 -29.09 30.12
N VAL A 77 32.64 -29.35 29.08
CA VAL A 77 32.99 -28.31 28.06
C VAL A 77 31.75 -27.71 27.42
N LEU A 78 30.82 -28.58 26.95
CA LEU A 78 29.57 -28.11 26.33
C LEU A 78 28.71 -27.30 27.33
N ALA A 79 28.65 -27.74 28.59
CA ALA A 79 27.93 -27.01 29.63
C ALA A 79 28.51 -25.61 29.87
N VAL A 80 29.85 -25.49 29.91
CA VAL A 80 30.53 -24.19 30.03
C VAL A 80 30.21 -23.32 28.84
N VAL A 81 30.23 -23.84 27.60
CA VAL A 81 29.88 -23.09 26.38
C VAL A 81 28.42 -22.61 26.44
N VAL A 82 27.48 -23.45 26.85
CA VAL A 82 26.07 -23.05 26.96
C VAL A 82 25.91 -22.03 28.10
N CYS A 83 26.55 -22.19 29.23
CA CYS A 83 26.50 -21.20 30.32
C CYS A 83 27.10 -19.86 29.92
N THR A 84 28.23 -19.84 29.21
CA THR A 84 28.80 -18.58 28.68
C THR A 84 27.89 -17.92 27.65
N ALA A 85 27.23 -18.69 26.78
CA ALA A 85 26.25 -18.17 25.85
C ALA A 85 25.08 -17.46 26.58
N TRP A 86 24.60 -18.04 27.67
CA TRP A 86 23.58 -17.42 28.54
C TRP A 86 24.05 -16.08 29.17
N LEU A 87 25.31 -15.98 29.58
CA LEU A 87 25.86 -14.73 30.10
C LEU A 87 25.83 -13.59 29.03
N TRP A 88 26.08 -13.92 27.78
CA TRP A 88 25.99 -12.94 26.69
C TRP A 88 24.58 -12.44 26.42
N LEU A 89 23.55 -13.16 26.82
CA LEU A 89 22.16 -12.76 26.71
C LEU A 89 21.68 -11.88 27.87
N LEU A 90 22.51 -11.65 28.89
CA LEU A 90 22.17 -10.71 29.95
C LEU A 90 21.77 -9.36 29.39
N PRO A 91 20.70 -8.74 29.89
CA PRO A 91 20.11 -7.60 29.26
C PRO A 91 21.05 -6.38 29.27
N SER A 92 21.71 -6.12 28.14
CA SER A 92 22.26 -4.80 27.82
C SER A 92 21.07 -3.91 27.42
N GLY A 93 20.20 -3.58 28.35
CA GLY A 93 18.95 -2.95 27.99
C GLY A 93 18.79 -1.57 28.60
N GLY A 94 18.32 -0.64 27.84
CA GLY A 94 18.02 0.73 28.22
C GLY A 94 17.95 1.65 27.02
N HIS A 95 18.34 1.16 25.82
CA HIS A 95 18.26 1.94 24.60
C HIS A 95 16.80 2.30 24.31
N GLN A 96 16.53 3.58 24.21
CA GLN A 96 15.26 4.10 23.66
C GLN A 96 15.50 4.33 22.17
N VAL A 97 14.59 3.80 21.35
CA VAL A 97 14.72 3.85 19.90
C VAL A 97 13.48 4.50 19.33
N SER A 98 13.70 5.46 18.44
CA SER A 98 12.68 6.05 17.57
C SER A 98 13.07 5.85 16.12
N HIS A 99 12.10 5.70 15.23
CA HIS A 99 12.35 5.77 13.81
C HIS A 99 11.23 6.58 13.15
N SER A 100 11.61 7.40 12.19
CA SER A 100 10.70 8.24 11.44
C SER A 100 11.17 8.37 9.99
N PRO A 101 10.26 8.37 9.01
CA PRO A 101 10.62 8.77 7.66
C PRO A 101 10.95 10.26 7.66
N LEU A 102 11.98 10.65 6.94
CA LEU A 102 12.38 12.05 6.79
C LEU A 102 11.34 12.86 6.00
N SER A 103 10.58 12.17 5.13
CA SER A 103 9.49 12.72 4.34
C SER A 103 8.22 11.91 4.54
N SER A 104 7.11 12.59 4.79
CA SER A 104 5.78 11.96 4.88
C SER A 104 5.19 11.59 3.52
N LYS A 105 5.76 12.11 2.43
CA LYS A 105 5.36 11.86 1.05
C LYS A 105 6.57 11.34 0.30
N VAL A 106 6.45 10.15 -0.22
CA VAL A 106 7.49 9.47 -1.00
C VAL A 106 6.88 9.11 -2.35
N THR A 107 7.54 9.51 -3.43
CA THR A 107 7.15 9.21 -4.80
C THR A 107 8.17 8.26 -5.41
N VAL A 108 7.76 7.45 -6.37
CA VAL A 108 8.66 6.58 -7.12
C VAL A 108 9.83 7.38 -7.71
N GLY A 109 11.05 6.91 -7.44
CA GLY A 109 12.30 7.56 -7.86
C GLY A 109 12.84 8.63 -6.91
N ASP A 110 12.11 9.00 -5.85
CA ASP A 110 12.62 9.94 -4.84
C ASP A 110 13.63 9.25 -3.93
N HIS A 111 14.64 10.00 -3.48
CA HIS A 111 15.56 9.55 -2.45
C HIS A 111 14.91 9.72 -1.07
N ALA A 112 14.25 8.68 -0.59
CA ALA A 112 13.65 8.68 0.74
C ALA A 112 14.57 8.02 1.77
N LEU A 113 14.70 8.66 2.93
CA LEU A 113 15.49 8.18 4.05
C LEU A 113 14.61 7.93 5.26
N VAL A 114 14.87 6.83 5.94
CA VAL A 114 14.33 6.56 7.27
C VAL A 114 15.41 6.81 8.29
N HIS A 115 15.18 7.76 9.17
CA HIS A 115 16.06 8.04 10.30
C HIS A 115 15.74 7.15 11.47
N VAL A 116 16.76 6.50 12.01
CA VAL A 116 16.70 5.77 13.28
C VAL A 116 17.54 6.51 14.28
N GLU A 117 16.92 6.94 15.37
CA GLU A 117 17.56 7.56 16.49
C GLU A 117 17.55 6.60 17.69
N VAL A 118 18.73 6.38 18.28
CA VAL A 118 18.92 5.53 19.44
C VAL A 118 19.48 6.40 20.58
N THR A 119 18.72 6.56 21.65
CA THR A 119 19.11 7.39 22.78
C THR A 119 19.36 6.54 24.02
N ASN A 120 20.31 7.00 24.84
CA ASN A 120 20.56 6.46 26.17
C ASN A 120 19.85 7.31 27.23
N PRO A 121 18.67 6.89 27.75
CA PRO A 121 17.95 7.66 28.76
C PRO A 121 18.57 7.51 30.17
N LEU A 122 19.54 6.60 30.35
CA LEU A 122 20.11 6.27 31.65
C LEU A 122 21.28 7.20 32.01
N THR A 123 21.61 7.23 33.29
CA THR A 123 22.76 7.95 33.85
C THR A 123 24.08 7.17 33.77
N ARG A 124 24.03 5.94 33.21
CA ARG A 124 25.20 5.08 32.98
C ARG A 124 25.40 4.83 31.49
N SER A 125 26.62 4.56 31.07
CA SER A 125 26.93 4.17 29.71
C SER A 125 26.25 2.86 29.32
N LEU A 126 25.74 2.78 28.10
CA LEU A 126 25.18 1.56 27.52
C LEU A 126 26.23 0.87 26.66
N LEU A 127 26.29 -0.46 26.77
CA LEU A 127 27.19 -1.29 25.98
C LEU A 127 26.79 -1.29 24.51
N PRO A 128 27.75 -1.54 23.59
CA PRO A 128 27.45 -1.68 22.17
C PRO A 128 26.40 -2.75 21.94
N THR A 129 25.51 -2.50 20.98
CA THR A 129 24.47 -3.46 20.64
C THR A 129 24.25 -3.52 19.14
N ARG A 130 23.79 -4.67 18.66
CA ARG A 130 23.41 -4.87 17.26
C ARG A 130 21.90 -4.66 17.12
N MET A 131 21.52 -3.90 16.14
CA MET A 131 20.12 -3.67 15.82
C MET A 131 19.82 -4.08 14.36
N GLU A 132 18.61 -4.53 14.16
CA GLU A 132 18.08 -4.93 12.86
C GLU A 132 16.81 -4.11 12.57
N LEU A 133 16.74 -3.54 11.38
CA LEU A 133 15.59 -2.80 10.89
C LEU A 133 15.08 -3.48 9.61
N PRO A 134 13.96 -4.18 9.65
CA PRO A 134 13.29 -4.66 8.46
C PRO A 134 12.78 -3.47 7.62
N ILE A 135 13.07 -3.47 6.31
CA ILE A 135 12.61 -2.46 5.36
C ILE A 135 12.09 -3.21 4.12
N GLY A 136 10.79 -3.24 3.94
CA GLY A 136 10.18 -4.01 2.85
C GLY A 136 10.55 -5.49 2.91
N GLY A 137 11.16 -6.01 1.83
CA GLY A 137 11.64 -7.40 1.75
C GLY A 137 13.04 -7.63 2.30
N GLY A 138 13.76 -6.56 2.73
CA GLY A 138 15.14 -6.62 3.23
C GLY A 138 15.24 -6.33 4.72
N THR A 139 16.43 -6.55 5.28
CA THR A 139 16.74 -6.20 6.67
C THR A 139 18.06 -5.45 6.73
N ALA A 140 18.03 -4.21 7.19
CA ALA A 140 19.21 -3.42 7.44
C ALA A 140 19.77 -3.76 8.83
N VAL A 141 21.05 -4.13 8.88
CA VAL A 141 21.73 -4.49 10.13
C VAL A 141 22.77 -3.41 10.47
N PHE A 142 22.74 -2.93 11.69
CA PHE A 142 23.68 -1.91 12.14
C PHE A 142 24.12 -2.12 13.60
N ALA A 143 25.32 -1.65 13.90
CA ALA A 143 25.86 -1.65 15.25
C ALA A 143 25.70 -0.25 15.85
N VAL A 144 25.19 -0.21 17.07
CA VAL A 144 25.15 1.00 17.89
C VAL A 144 26.38 0.96 18.78
N PRO A 145 27.23 1.98 18.79
CA PRO A 145 28.43 2.04 19.63
C PRO A 145 28.05 2.17 21.11
N THR A 146 29.06 2.19 21.97
CA THR A 146 28.86 2.54 23.38
C THR A 146 28.27 3.95 23.48
N LEU A 147 27.11 4.09 24.12
CA LEU A 147 26.45 5.37 24.32
C LEU A 147 26.73 5.89 25.72
N ALA A 148 27.36 7.05 25.82
CA ALA A 148 27.50 7.79 27.07
C ALA A 148 26.11 8.12 27.66
N PRO A 149 26.01 8.48 28.94
CA PRO A 149 24.78 8.93 29.55
C PRO A 149 24.14 10.07 28.73
N ARG A 150 22.87 9.94 28.42
CA ARG A 150 22.06 10.90 27.64
C ARG A 150 22.56 11.18 26.21
N ALA A 151 23.49 10.39 25.68
CA ALA A 151 23.95 10.53 24.30
C ALA A 151 22.94 9.86 23.34
N SER A 152 22.89 10.37 22.10
CA SER A 152 22.15 9.83 20.99
C SER A 152 23.08 9.33 19.89
N PHE A 153 22.59 8.37 19.12
CA PHE A 153 23.21 7.85 17.91
C PHE A 153 22.15 7.83 16.80
N GLU A 154 22.49 8.43 15.68
CA GLU A 154 21.59 8.55 14.54
C GLU A 154 22.14 7.79 13.33
N ARG A 155 21.23 7.18 12.57
CA ARG A 155 21.57 6.52 11.31
C ARG A 155 20.44 6.59 10.32
N GLY A 156 20.75 6.97 9.08
CA GLY A 156 19.83 7.00 7.95
C GLY A 156 19.88 5.68 7.15
N PHE A 157 18.74 5.22 6.69
CA PHE A 157 18.58 4.07 5.79
C PHE A 157 17.78 4.48 4.57
N VAL A 158 18.25 4.07 3.39
CA VAL A 158 17.55 4.33 2.14
C VAL A 158 16.34 3.44 2.05
N LEU A 159 15.19 4.04 1.74
CA LEU A 159 13.96 3.32 1.43
C LEU A 159 13.97 2.90 -0.05
N PRO A 160 13.63 1.66 -0.40
CA PRO A 160 13.45 1.28 -1.80
C PRO A 160 12.21 2.00 -2.36
N THR A 161 12.43 2.85 -3.35
CA THR A 161 11.40 3.68 -4.00
C THR A 161 11.31 3.44 -5.49
N ASP A 162 11.91 2.34 -5.97
CA ASP A 162 11.98 2.00 -7.40
C ASP A 162 10.59 1.71 -7.98
N HIS A 163 9.70 1.13 -7.18
CA HIS A 163 8.32 0.84 -7.54
C HIS A 163 7.35 1.40 -6.53
N ARG A 164 6.14 1.77 -6.98
CA ARG A 164 5.06 2.16 -6.07
C ARG A 164 4.66 0.97 -5.20
N GLY A 165 4.18 1.27 -4.01
CA GLY A 165 3.71 0.21 -3.10
C GLY A 165 3.64 0.66 -1.66
N VAL A 166 3.33 -0.30 -0.79
CA VAL A 166 3.34 -0.09 0.66
C VAL A 166 4.56 -0.79 1.24
N VAL A 167 5.55 0.00 1.62
CA VAL A 167 6.78 -0.49 2.26
C VAL A 167 6.60 -0.47 3.77
N THR A 168 6.72 -1.63 4.40
CA THR A 168 6.70 -1.73 5.86
C THR A 168 8.12 -1.55 6.40
N VAL A 169 8.28 -0.60 7.32
CA VAL A 169 9.55 -0.29 8.00
C VAL A 169 9.42 -0.63 9.47
N GLY A 170 10.35 -1.41 9.99
CA GLY A 170 10.37 -1.86 11.38
C GLY A 170 9.49 -3.09 11.65
N PRO A 171 9.35 -3.47 12.92
CA PRO A 171 9.92 -2.80 14.11
C PRO A 171 11.45 -2.84 14.15
N VAL A 172 12.09 -1.87 14.80
CA VAL A 172 13.53 -1.97 15.10
C VAL A 172 13.73 -3.04 16.17
N LEU A 173 14.55 -4.03 15.84
CA LEU A 173 14.88 -5.15 16.70
C LEU A 173 16.26 -4.95 17.33
N CYS A 174 16.33 -5.01 18.64
CA CYS A 174 17.60 -5.12 19.35
C CYS A 174 17.95 -6.61 19.48
N VAL A 175 19.04 -7.05 18.84
CA VAL A 175 19.44 -8.45 18.74
C VAL A 175 20.66 -8.70 19.61
N ALA A 176 20.46 -9.50 20.66
CA ALA A 176 21.55 -10.07 21.42
C ALA A 176 21.81 -11.49 20.93
N ARG A 177 23.04 -11.77 20.52
CA ARG A 177 23.49 -13.08 20.04
C ARG A 177 24.82 -13.42 20.70
N ASP A 178 24.98 -14.65 21.15
CA ASP A 178 26.27 -15.16 21.61
C ASP A 178 27.24 -15.40 20.46
N PRO A 179 28.58 -15.34 20.70
CA PRO A 179 29.58 -15.51 19.66
C PRO A 179 29.52 -16.85 18.88
N VAL A 180 29.07 -17.90 19.56
CA VAL A 180 28.94 -19.25 18.98
C VAL A 180 27.64 -19.42 18.20
N GLY A 181 26.65 -18.57 18.50
CA GLY A 181 25.35 -18.58 17.82
C GLY A 181 24.37 -19.62 18.34
N LEU A 182 24.53 -20.09 19.58
CA LEU A 182 23.61 -21.01 20.22
C LEU A 182 22.31 -20.36 20.64
N LEU A 183 22.40 -19.08 21.02
CA LEU A 183 21.28 -18.29 21.53
C LEU A 183 21.14 -16.99 20.76
N ARG A 184 19.90 -16.60 20.46
CA ARG A 184 19.52 -15.33 19.84
C ARG A 184 18.31 -14.77 20.57
N ARG A 185 18.43 -13.56 21.08
CA ARG A 185 17.33 -12.86 21.75
C ARG A 185 17.01 -11.60 21.00
N GLU A 186 15.77 -11.49 20.54
CA GLU A 186 15.24 -10.31 19.87
C GLU A 186 14.30 -9.54 20.79
N ARG A 187 14.41 -8.23 20.76
CA ARG A 187 13.49 -7.34 21.48
C ARG A 187 13.05 -6.23 20.54
N GLU A 188 11.76 -6.15 20.30
CA GLU A 188 11.17 -5.04 19.58
C GLU A 188 11.30 -3.75 20.39
N ARG A 189 11.77 -2.70 19.75
CA ARG A 189 11.96 -1.37 20.36
C ARG A 189 10.98 -0.34 19.82
N THR A 190 10.46 -0.53 18.62
CA THR A 190 9.51 0.36 17.96
C THR A 190 8.36 -0.44 17.38
N ARG A 191 7.35 0.26 16.86
CA ARG A 191 6.27 -0.37 16.10
C ARG A 191 6.60 -0.31 14.61
N ALA A 192 6.11 -1.27 13.84
CA ALA A 192 6.19 -1.20 12.39
C ALA A 192 5.36 -0.02 11.86
N GLN A 193 5.89 0.68 10.88
CA GLN A 193 5.21 1.76 10.16
C GLN A 193 5.07 1.38 8.70
N ARG A 194 3.93 1.77 8.11
CA ARG A 194 3.70 1.60 6.66
C ARG A 194 3.96 2.93 5.97
N ILE A 195 4.83 2.91 4.98
CA ILE A 195 5.16 4.05 4.14
C ILE A 195 4.61 3.78 2.76
N HIS A 196 3.80 4.71 2.24
CA HIS A 196 3.25 4.60 0.90
C HIS A 196 4.22 5.27 -0.09
N VAL A 197 4.70 4.50 -1.05
CA VAL A 197 5.46 5.00 -2.19
C VAL A 197 4.46 5.27 -3.31
N HIS A 198 4.17 6.54 -3.54
CA HIS A 198 3.16 6.98 -4.50
C HIS A 198 3.65 6.85 -5.94
N PRO A 199 2.76 6.63 -6.92
CA PRO A 199 3.12 6.70 -8.33
C PRO A 199 3.57 8.12 -8.70
N ARG A 200 4.40 8.24 -9.74
CA ARG A 200 4.73 9.54 -10.33
C ARG A 200 3.48 10.14 -10.94
N THR A 201 3.27 11.42 -10.73
CA THR A 201 2.12 12.13 -11.27
C THR A 201 2.54 13.43 -11.92
N LEU A 202 1.88 13.80 -13.01
CA LEU A 202 2.06 15.06 -13.71
C LEU A 202 0.78 15.87 -13.65
N LEU A 203 0.91 17.16 -13.38
CA LEU A 203 -0.19 18.10 -13.45
C LEU A 203 -0.22 18.74 -14.84
N MET A 204 -1.36 18.67 -15.52
CA MET A 204 -1.56 19.18 -16.87
C MET A 204 -2.18 20.58 -16.89
N GLY A 205 -2.81 20.98 -15.77
CA GLY A 205 -3.39 22.32 -15.59
C GLY A 205 -4.40 22.69 -16.68
N ALA A 206 -4.09 23.75 -17.42
CA ALA A 206 -4.98 24.30 -18.47
C ALA A 206 -5.31 23.30 -19.60
N VAL A 207 -4.47 22.29 -19.83
CA VAL A 207 -4.66 21.32 -20.92
C VAL A 207 -5.87 20.42 -20.66
N LEU A 208 -5.93 19.81 -19.46
CA LEU A 208 -7.09 19.00 -19.10
C LEU A 208 -8.35 19.85 -18.99
N GLN A 209 -8.20 21.09 -18.49
CA GLN A 209 -9.30 22.05 -18.42
C GLN A 209 -9.89 22.37 -19.81
N GLY A 210 -9.05 22.47 -20.85
CA GLY A 210 -9.50 22.65 -22.23
C GLY A 210 -10.38 21.49 -22.71
N VAL A 211 -9.88 20.25 -22.57
CA VAL A 211 -10.63 19.04 -22.95
C VAL A 211 -11.98 18.95 -22.23
N LEU A 212 -12.02 19.26 -20.94
CA LEU A 212 -13.25 19.22 -20.16
C LEU A 212 -14.23 20.34 -20.53
N ARG A 213 -13.73 21.56 -20.88
CA ARG A 213 -14.55 22.68 -21.34
C ARG A 213 -15.18 22.46 -22.72
N ASP A 214 -14.45 21.81 -23.63
CA ASP A 214 -14.99 21.50 -24.96
C ASP A 214 -16.20 20.57 -24.86
N VAL A 215 -16.21 19.68 -23.85
CA VAL A 215 -17.36 18.82 -23.55
C VAL A 215 -18.50 19.63 -22.93
N GLU A 216 -18.19 20.60 -22.06
CA GLU A 216 -19.20 21.52 -21.47
C GLU A 216 -19.82 22.46 -22.53
N GLY A 217 -19.04 22.86 -23.52
CA GLY A 217 -19.51 23.73 -24.65
C GLY A 217 -20.36 23.00 -25.68
N ALA A 218 -20.38 21.67 -25.70
CA ALA A 218 -21.33 20.89 -26.48
C ALA A 218 -22.72 20.98 -25.82
N VAL A 219 -23.51 21.94 -26.31
CA VAL A 219 -24.84 22.29 -25.79
C VAL A 219 -25.70 21.05 -25.64
N THR A 220 -25.93 20.62 -24.42
CA THR A 220 -27.04 19.71 -24.10
C THR A 220 -28.32 20.54 -24.15
N GLN A 221 -29.27 20.20 -25.02
CA GLN A 221 -30.58 20.87 -25.13
C GLN A 221 -31.49 20.60 -23.91
N ASP A 222 -30.95 20.08 -22.81
CA ASP A 222 -31.70 19.86 -21.58
C ASP A 222 -31.79 21.18 -20.79
N LEU A 223 -32.94 21.80 -20.95
CA LEU A 223 -33.27 23.07 -20.31
C LEU A 223 -33.77 22.78 -18.89
N SER A 224 -33.04 23.24 -17.90
CA SER A 224 -33.43 23.15 -16.49
C SER A 224 -34.24 24.38 -16.04
N SER A 225 -35.22 24.15 -15.16
CA SER A 225 -36.02 25.21 -14.53
C SER A 225 -35.39 25.77 -13.25
N SER A 226 -34.22 25.26 -12.80
CA SER A 226 -33.71 25.49 -11.45
C SER A 226 -32.25 26.00 -11.37
N ASP A 227 -31.57 26.34 -12.49
CA ASP A 227 -30.15 26.68 -12.45
C ASP A 227 -29.84 28.19 -12.63
N VAL A 228 -28.59 28.57 -12.36
CA VAL A 228 -28.16 29.94 -12.04
C VAL A 228 -27.81 30.77 -13.30
N SER A 229 -27.61 30.15 -14.43
CA SER A 229 -27.20 30.82 -15.67
C SER A 229 -28.40 31.14 -16.55
N PHE A 230 -28.67 32.44 -16.76
CA PHE A 230 -29.72 32.91 -17.63
C PHE A 230 -29.37 32.62 -19.11
N HIS A 231 -30.22 31.84 -19.80
CA HIS A 231 -30.02 31.52 -21.20
C HIS A 231 -30.93 32.40 -22.10
N ALA A 232 -32.24 32.35 -21.91
CA ALA A 232 -33.21 33.01 -22.74
C ALA A 232 -34.51 33.37 -22.03
N LEU A 233 -35.34 34.14 -22.68
CA LEU A 233 -36.73 34.35 -22.27
C LEU A 233 -37.63 33.64 -23.28
N ARG A 234 -38.57 32.84 -22.81
CA ARG A 234 -39.62 32.23 -23.62
C ARG A 234 -41.00 32.54 -23.08
N ASP A 235 -41.99 32.32 -23.92
CA ASP A 235 -43.38 32.48 -23.50
C ASP A 235 -43.72 31.45 -22.38
N TYR A 236 -44.52 31.88 -21.45
CA TYR A 236 -45.05 31.08 -20.33
C TYR A 236 -45.95 29.96 -20.89
N VAL A 237 -45.76 28.74 -20.42
CA VAL A 237 -46.62 27.59 -20.67
C VAL A 237 -47.27 27.18 -19.36
N PRO A 238 -48.58 26.84 -19.33
CA PRO A 238 -49.21 26.33 -18.13
C PRO A 238 -48.43 25.15 -17.52
N GLY A 239 -47.98 25.28 -16.26
CA GLY A 239 -47.12 24.36 -15.55
C GLY A 239 -45.73 24.93 -15.22
N ASP A 240 -45.31 26.03 -15.83
CA ASP A 240 -44.06 26.72 -15.47
C ASP A 240 -44.11 27.35 -14.09
N ASP A 241 -42.99 27.33 -13.37
CA ASP A 241 -42.86 27.95 -12.08
C ASP A 241 -42.94 29.50 -12.21
N ARG A 242 -43.96 30.08 -11.57
CA ARG A 242 -44.20 31.54 -11.54
C ARG A 242 -43.06 32.36 -10.97
N ARG A 243 -42.16 31.74 -10.19
CA ARG A 243 -40.97 32.40 -9.61
C ARG A 243 -39.96 32.76 -10.71
N ASN A 244 -39.97 32.07 -11.82
CA ASN A 244 -39.10 32.31 -12.94
C ASN A 244 -39.64 33.32 -13.94
N VAL A 245 -40.82 33.91 -13.70
CA VAL A 245 -41.39 34.95 -14.55
C VAL A 245 -40.53 36.22 -14.53
N HIS A 246 -40.12 36.69 -15.71
CA HIS A 246 -39.37 37.93 -15.84
C HIS A 246 -40.32 39.12 -15.97
N TRP A 247 -40.79 39.64 -14.84
CA TRP A 247 -41.84 40.68 -14.79
C TRP A 247 -41.53 41.90 -15.63
N ARG A 248 -40.28 42.34 -15.72
CA ARG A 248 -39.88 43.52 -16.50
C ARG A 248 -40.12 43.33 -17.99
N THR A 249 -39.84 42.18 -18.55
CA THR A 249 -40.08 41.88 -19.98
C THR A 249 -41.57 41.59 -20.18
N THR A 250 -42.22 40.88 -19.27
CA THR A 250 -43.68 40.67 -19.28
C THR A 250 -44.43 41.98 -19.36
N ALA A 251 -44.07 43.01 -18.59
CA ALA A 251 -44.70 44.33 -18.61
C ALA A 251 -44.45 45.07 -19.94
N ARG A 252 -43.35 44.82 -20.62
CA ARG A 252 -42.99 45.45 -21.89
C ARG A 252 -43.65 44.78 -23.10
N VAL A 253 -43.78 43.46 -23.07
CA VAL A 253 -44.28 42.68 -24.19
C VAL A 253 -45.76 42.34 -24.08
N GLY A 254 -46.36 42.53 -22.91
CA GLY A 254 -47.79 42.29 -22.64
C GLY A 254 -48.18 40.81 -22.50
N ARG A 255 -47.21 39.88 -22.48
CA ARG A 255 -47.41 38.44 -22.28
C ARG A 255 -46.39 37.89 -21.30
N LEU A 256 -46.79 36.85 -20.55
CA LEU A 256 -45.95 36.26 -19.54
C LEU A 256 -44.69 35.64 -20.15
N MET A 257 -43.53 36.13 -19.73
CA MET A 257 -42.21 35.65 -20.17
C MET A 257 -41.51 34.96 -18.97
N VAL A 258 -41.01 33.76 -19.22
CA VAL A 258 -40.29 32.93 -18.23
C VAL A 258 -38.80 32.89 -18.54
N ARG A 259 -38.00 33.04 -17.51
CA ARG A 259 -36.55 32.84 -17.62
C ARG A 259 -36.28 31.36 -17.81
N GLN A 260 -35.52 31.06 -18.84
CA GLN A 260 -34.97 29.76 -19.13
C GLN A 260 -33.52 29.76 -18.66
N PHE A 261 -33.18 28.80 -17.84
CA PHE A 261 -31.84 28.67 -17.28
C PHE A 261 -31.13 27.51 -18.01
N GLU A 262 -29.86 27.67 -18.18
CA GLU A 262 -28.99 26.63 -18.73
C GLU A 262 -28.46 25.81 -17.54
N GLU A 263 -28.61 24.51 -17.59
CA GLU A 263 -28.02 23.62 -16.59
C GLU A 263 -26.50 23.65 -16.78
N THR A 264 -25.81 24.31 -15.88
CA THR A 264 -24.36 24.30 -15.83
C THR A 264 -23.93 22.94 -15.27
N ARG A 265 -24.01 21.88 -16.08
CA ARG A 265 -23.42 20.58 -15.72
C ARG A 265 -21.93 20.80 -15.51
N ARG A 266 -21.47 20.72 -14.28
CA ARG A 266 -20.04 20.60 -14.01
C ARG A 266 -19.58 19.29 -14.61
N SER A 267 -18.66 19.34 -15.57
CA SER A 267 -18.11 18.15 -16.18
C SER A 267 -17.52 17.23 -15.11
N SER A 268 -17.97 16.00 -15.09
CA SER A 268 -17.45 14.96 -14.22
C SER A 268 -16.56 14.01 -15.04
N LEU A 269 -15.38 13.72 -14.51
CA LEU A 269 -14.39 12.85 -15.11
C LEU A 269 -14.48 11.44 -14.50
N MET A 270 -14.66 10.46 -15.36
CA MET A 270 -14.58 9.05 -15.00
C MET A 270 -13.35 8.43 -15.64
N VAL A 271 -12.41 7.99 -14.82
CA VAL A 271 -11.22 7.26 -15.24
C VAL A 271 -11.41 5.79 -14.94
N VAL A 272 -11.30 4.96 -15.95
CA VAL A 272 -11.36 3.49 -15.85
C VAL A 272 -9.97 2.97 -16.13
N LEU A 273 -9.36 2.29 -15.17
CA LEU A 273 -8.03 1.72 -15.30
C LEU A 273 -8.14 0.20 -15.43
N SER A 274 -7.63 -0.35 -16.53
CA SER A 274 -7.47 -1.79 -16.67
C SER A 274 -6.38 -2.31 -15.74
N THR A 275 -6.67 -3.40 -15.04
CA THR A 275 -5.69 -4.16 -14.24
C THR A 275 -5.40 -5.52 -14.85
N ALA A 276 -5.91 -5.81 -16.06
CA ALA A 276 -5.69 -7.08 -16.74
C ALA A 276 -4.22 -7.26 -17.15
N GLU A 277 -3.58 -8.33 -16.67
CA GLU A 277 -2.20 -8.66 -17.05
C GLU A 277 -2.04 -8.82 -18.57
N ALA A 278 -3.06 -9.37 -19.25
CA ALA A 278 -3.05 -9.58 -20.69
C ALA A 278 -3.01 -8.29 -21.53
N ASP A 279 -3.40 -7.14 -20.95
CA ASP A 279 -3.40 -5.86 -21.65
C ASP A 279 -2.01 -5.23 -21.75
N TYR A 280 -1.08 -5.66 -20.91
CA TYR A 280 0.25 -5.08 -20.77
C TYR A 280 1.32 -6.09 -21.21
N GLU A 281 2.28 -5.61 -21.99
CA GLU A 281 3.44 -6.42 -22.40
C GLU A 281 4.46 -6.56 -21.26
N ASP A 282 4.58 -5.52 -20.44
CA ASP A 282 5.53 -5.42 -19.32
C ASP A 282 4.83 -4.80 -18.09
N PRO A 283 5.14 -5.26 -16.88
CA PRO A 283 4.68 -4.62 -15.64
C PRO A 283 5.01 -3.12 -15.55
N GLU A 284 6.09 -2.62 -16.19
CA GLU A 284 6.42 -1.19 -16.20
C GLU A 284 5.38 -0.36 -16.97
N HIS A 285 4.74 -0.93 -17.99
CA HIS A 285 3.65 -0.26 -18.71
C HIS A 285 2.41 -0.10 -17.85
N PHE A 286 2.15 -1.07 -16.97
CA PHE A 286 1.09 -0.95 -15.95
C PHE A 286 1.41 0.16 -14.94
N GLU A 287 2.66 0.28 -14.49
CA GLU A 287 3.09 1.38 -13.62
C GLU A 287 2.89 2.76 -14.29
N THR A 288 3.18 2.83 -15.60
CA THR A 288 2.90 4.03 -16.41
C THR A 288 1.40 4.30 -16.49
N ALA A 289 0.57 3.28 -16.72
CA ALA A 289 -0.89 3.40 -16.77
C ALA A 289 -1.48 3.90 -15.45
N VAL A 290 -1.01 3.37 -14.32
CA VAL A 290 -1.42 3.85 -12.98
C VAL A 290 -1.02 5.31 -12.79
N SER A 291 0.20 5.68 -13.21
CA SER A 291 0.70 7.06 -13.13
C SER A 291 -0.13 8.02 -13.98
N VAL A 292 -0.54 7.59 -15.18
CA VAL A 292 -1.45 8.33 -16.08
C VAL A 292 -2.83 8.49 -15.43
N ALA A 293 -3.42 7.41 -14.94
CA ALA A 293 -4.75 7.43 -14.32
C ALA A 293 -4.77 8.34 -13.08
N CYS A 294 -3.75 8.24 -12.23
CA CYS A 294 -3.60 9.09 -11.05
C CYS A 294 -3.36 10.56 -11.44
N SER A 295 -2.59 10.83 -12.50
CA SER A 295 -2.35 12.20 -12.97
C SER A 295 -3.62 12.88 -13.47
N LEU A 296 -4.43 12.17 -14.27
CA LEU A 296 -5.72 12.64 -14.77
C LEU A 296 -6.68 12.93 -13.62
N ALA A 297 -6.80 11.97 -12.70
CA ALA A 297 -7.70 12.09 -11.56
C ALA A 297 -7.27 13.23 -10.61
N LEU A 298 -5.97 13.29 -10.28
CA LEU A 298 -5.41 14.31 -9.39
C LEU A 298 -5.59 15.72 -9.96
N ASP A 299 -5.29 15.93 -11.25
CA ASP A 299 -5.40 17.22 -11.90
C ASP A 299 -6.86 17.71 -11.94
N ALA A 300 -7.80 16.83 -12.26
CA ALA A 300 -9.22 17.15 -12.24
C ALA A 300 -9.75 17.46 -10.81
N MET A 301 -9.27 16.71 -9.79
CA MET A 301 -9.59 17.00 -8.39
C MET A 301 -9.09 18.37 -7.95
N LEU A 302 -7.86 18.75 -8.33
CA LEU A 302 -7.28 20.06 -8.01
C LEU A 302 -8.03 21.22 -8.71
N GLN A 303 -8.68 20.95 -9.83
CA GLN A 303 -9.56 21.88 -10.53
C GLN A 303 -10.99 21.93 -9.94
N GLY A 304 -11.25 21.20 -8.85
CA GLY A 304 -12.55 21.15 -8.20
C GLY A 304 -13.62 20.39 -9.00
N ARG A 305 -13.21 19.53 -9.92
CA ARG A 305 -14.12 18.68 -10.70
C ARG A 305 -14.49 17.41 -9.91
N GLN A 306 -15.66 16.86 -10.20
CA GLN A 306 -16.01 15.53 -9.70
C GLN A 306 -15.21 14.48 -10.47
N VAL A 307 -14.55 13.59 -9.74
CA VAL A 307 -13.70 12.55 -10.31
C VAL A 307 -14.05 11.21 -9.72
N ARG A 308 -14.05 10.19 -10.58
CA ARG A 308 -14.15 8.78 -10.17
C ARG A 308 -13.02 8.01 -10.84
N LEU A 309 -12.28 7.24 -10.08
CA LEU A 309 -11.27 6.33 -10.60
C LEU A 309 -11.68 4.90 -10.25
N LEU A 310 -11.95 4.12 -11.27
CA LEU A 310 -12.52 2.77 -11.19
C LEU A 310 -11.53 1.76 -11.73
N THR A 311 -11.42 0.63 -11.04
CA THR A 311 -10.72 -0.57 -11.48
C THR A 311 -11.67 -1.77 -11.41
N PRO A 312 -11.38 -2.90 -12.05
CA PRO A 312 -12.22 -4.09 -11.96
C PRO A 312 -12.54 -4.54 -10.54
N GLY A 313 -11.57 -4.43 -9.63
CA GLY A 313 -11.70 -4.88 -8.25
C GLY A 313 -12.25 -3.82 -7.28
N ALA A 314 -12.16 -2.51 -7.58
CA ALA A 314 -12.52 -1.46 -6.64
C ALA A 314 -12.75 -0.09 -7.28
N SER A 315 -13.51 0.76 -6.59
CA SER A 315 -13.52 2.21 -6.83
C SER A 315 -12.55 2.88 -5.86
N LEU A 316 -11.57 3.61 -6.38
CA LEU A 316 -10.60 4.31 -5.55
C LEU A 316 -11.21 5.55 -4.90
N PRO A 317 -10.80 5.88 -3.66
CA PRO A 317 -11.31 7.04 -2.96
C PRO A 317 -10.80 8.34 -3.61
N THR A 318 -11.71 9.15 -4.11
CA THR A 318 -11.43 10.46 -4.72
C THR A 318 -11.80 11.64 -3.81
N THR A 319 -11.91 11.42 -2.50
CA THR A 319 -12.26 12.47 -1.53
C THR A 319 -11.13 13.45 -1.30
N THR A 320 -9.89 12.99 -1.30
CA THR A 320 -8.68 13.81 -1.18
C THR A 320 -7.56 13.26 -2.07
N PRO A 321 -6.69 14.13 -2.63
CA PRO A 321 -5.54 13.70 -3.44
C PRO A 321 -4.67 12.65 -2.75
N LEU A 322 -4.41 12.81 -1.45
CA LEU A 322 -3.58 11.90 -0.69
C LEU A 322 -4.20 10.50 -0.58
N ARG A 323 -5.51 10.41 -0.29
CA ARG A 323 -6.21 9.12 -0.20
C ARG A 323 -6.24 8.38 -1.54
N LEU A 324 -6.37 9.11 -2.64
CA LEU A 324 -6.28 8.53 -3.97
C LEU A 324 -4.90 7.90 -4.20
N LEU A 325 -3.82 8.64 -3.91
CA LEU A 325 -2.45 8.16 -4.08
C LEU A 325 -2.13 7.00 -3.12
N ASP A 326 -2.58 7.06 -1.87
CA ASP A 326 -2.40 5.96 -0.91
C ASP A 326 -3.10 4.68 -1.39
N ALA A 327 -4.34 4.80 -1.89
CA ALA A 327 -5.10 3.67 -2.41
C ALA A 327 -4.46 3.09 -3.69
N SER A 328 -3.91 3.96 -4.55
CA SER A 328 -3.23 3.51 -5.77
C SER A 328 -2.01 2.65 -5.50
N CYS A 329 -1.36 2.79 -4.32
CA CYS A 329 -0.21 1.97 -3.92
C CYS A 329 -0.54 0.47 -3.80
N SER A 330 -1.81 0.11 -3.62
CA SER A 330 -2.24 -1.28 -3.47
C SER A 330 -2.73 -1.94 -4.77
N LEU A 331 -2.78 -1.19 -5.87
CA LEU A 331 -3.19 -1.75 -7.16
C LEU A 331 -2.14 -2.75 -7.67
N ALA A 332 -2.62 -3.88 -8.16
CA ALA A 332 -1.80 -4.94 -8.75
C ALA A 332 -2.45 -5.43 -10.04
N LEU A 333 -1.65 -6.08 -10.89
CA LEU A 333 -2.18 -6.78 -12.06
C LEU A 333 -3.04 -7.97 -11.63
N GLU A 334 -4.10 -8.20 -12.36
CA GLU A 334 -5.05 -9.29 -12.15
C GLU A 334 -5.03 -10.21 -13.38
N ALA A 335 -5.11 -11.53 -13.17
CA ALA A 335 -4.97 -12.51 -14.26
C ALA A 335 -6.06 -12.41 -15.33
N ALA A 336 -7.27 -11.98 -14.95
CA ALA A 336 -8.38 -11.80 -15.88
C ALA A 336 -9.32 -10.68 -15.43
N CYS A 337 -9.55 -9.72 -16.32
CA CYS A 337 -10.51 -8.63 -16.14
C CYS A 337 -11.30 -8.45 -17.43
N ASP A 338 -12.54 -7.96 -17.33
CA ASP A 338 -13.36 -7.56 -18.47
C ASP A 338 -13.60 -6.04 -18.41
N ASP A 339 -12.77 -5.30 -19.12
CA ASP A 339 -12.82 -3.84 -19.19
C ASP A 339 -14.12 -3.33 -19.81
N VAL A 340 -14.71 -4.08 -20.75
CA VAL A 340 -15.98 -3.72 -21.38
C VAL A 340 -17.11 -3.80 -20.37
N SER A 341 -17.15 -4.85 -19.55
CA SER A 341 -18.16 -4.98 -18.50
C SER A 341 -17.95 -3.96 -17.38
N LEU A 342 -16.69 -3.62 -17.05
CA LEU A 342 -16.37 -2.58 -16.10
C LEU A 342 -16.86 -1.21 -16.59
N ALA A 343 -16.56 -0.84 -17.83
CA ALA A 343 -17.03 0.41 -18.41
C ALA A 343 -18.54 0.49 -18.51
N ARG A 344 -19.21 -0.64 -18.84
CA ARG A 344 -20.68 -0.72 -18.86
C ARG A 344 -21.27 -0.45 -17.49
N ARG A 345 -20.76 -1.11 -16.44
CA ARG A 345 -21.21 -0.87 -15.06
C ARG A 345 -20.93 0.57 -14.63
N ALA A 346 -19.74 1.06 -14.92
CA ALA A 346 -19.36 2.43 -14.60
C ALA A 346 -20.29 3.48 -15.23
N CYS A 347 -20.67 3.30 -16.51
CA CYS A 347 -21.62 4.18 -17.19
C CYS A 347 -23.04 4.06 -16.63
N ALA A 348 -23.46 2.84 -16.23
CA ALA A 348 -24.79 2.61 -15.65
C ALA A 348 -24.90 3.22 -14.25
N ASP A 349 -23.84 3.08 -13.43
CA ASP A 349 -23.82 3.58 -12.06
C ASP A 349 -23.61 5.11 -11.99
N HIS A 350 -23.03 5.70 -13.06
CA HIS A 350 -22.67 7.11 -13.13
C HIS A 350 -23.09 7.76 -14.45
N PRO A 351 -24.38 7.89 -14.72
CA PRO A 351 -24.91 8.47 -15.96
C PRO A 351 -24.62 9.98 -16.06
N ASP A 352 -24.25 10.61 -14.96
CA ASP A 352 -23.88 12.02 -14.83
C ASP A 352 -22.46 12.32 -15.31
N ALA A 353 -21.63 11.30 -15.59
CA ALA A 353 -20.28 11.49 -16.09
C ALA A 353 -20.30 12.10 -17.49
N SER A 354 -19.46 13.15 -17.69
CA SER A 354 -19.35 13.84 -18.98
C SER A 354 -18.25 13.26 -19.85
N VAL A 355 -17.17 12.80 -19.22
CA VAL A 355 -15.98 12.24 -19.89
C VAL A 355 -15.61 10.91 -19.27
N LEU A 356 -15.41 9.90 -20.10
CA LEU A 356 -14.84 8.62 -19.73
C LEU A 356 -13.44 8.51 -20.36
N VAL A 357 -12.44 8.25 -19.53
CA VAL A 357 -11.08 7.95 -19.98
C VAL A 357 -10.76 6.52 -19.58
N LEU A 358 -10.62 5.63 -20.55
CA LEU A 358 -10.06 4.30 -20.36
C LEU A 358 -8.54 4.41 -20.38
N VAL A 359 -7.88 3.91 -19.35
CA VAL A 359 -6.41 3.75 -19.30
C VAL A 359 -6.08 2.26 -19.29
N THR A 360 -5.34 1.81 -20.28
CA THR A 360 -5.04 0.39 -20.52
C THR A 360 -3.65 0.21 -21.15
N GLY A 361 -3.23 -1.03 -21.35
CA GLY A 361 -2.02 -1.37 -22.09
C GLY A 361 -2.23 -1.42 -23.60
N GLN A 362 -1.14 -1.48 -24.35
CA GLN A 362 -1.16 -1.54 -25.82
C GLN A 362 -1.62 -2.91 -26.36
N CYS A 363 -1.59 -3.97 -25.52
CA CYS A 363 -2.01 -5.30 -25.93
C CYS A 363 -3.53 -5.45 -26.01
N LEU A 364 -4.32 -4.51 -25.44
CA LEU A 364 -5.78 -4.56 -25.56
C LEU A 364 -6.21 -4.51 -27.04
N PRO A 365 -6.98 -5.50 -27.54
CA PRO A 365 -7.38 -5.56 -28.95
C PRO A 365 -8.24 -4.36 -29.37
N VAL A 366 -8.02 -3.85 -30.58
CA VAL A 366 -8.81 -2.74 -31.14
C VAL A 366 -10.31 -3.08 -31.20
N GLY A 367 -10.66 -4.37 -31.36
CA GLY A 367 -12.03 -4.84 -31.31
C GLY A 367 -12.71 -4.61 -29.97
N ASP A 368 -11.97 -4.72 -28.87
CA ASP A 368 -12.51 -4.48 -27.53
C ASP A 368 -12.66 -2.99 -27.25
N LEU A 369 -11.77 -2.15 -27.76
CA LEU A 369 -11.94 -0.70 -27.75
C LEU A 369 -13.22 -0.28 -28.53
N ALA A 370 -13.49 -0.90 -29.67
CA ALA A 370 -14.71 -0.64 -30.43
C ALA A 370 -15.97 -1.09 -29.67
N ARG A 371 -15.92 -2.26 -29.01
CA ARG A 371 -17.01 -2.74 -28.15
C ARG A 371 -17.24 -1.81 -26.96
N LEU A 372 -16.16 -1.35 -26.34
CA LEU A 372 -16.21 -0.41 -25.22
C LEU A 372 -16.88 0.89 -25.64
N ARG A 373 -16.54 1.44 -26.84
CA ARG A 373 -17.21 2.63 -27.36
C ARG A 373 -18.70 2.41 -27.57
N GLY A 374 -19.11 1.22 -27.98
CA GLY A 374 -20.54 0.86 -28.16
C GLY A 374 -21.35 0.82 -26.85
N VAL A 375 -20.66 0.67 -25.71
CA VAL A 375 -21.28 0.66 -24.36
C VAL A 375 -21.39 2.06 -23.76
N VAL A 376 -20.47 2.97 -24.13
CA VAL A 376 -20.45 4.34 -23.61
C VAL A 376 -21.58 5.17 -24.26
N PRO A 377 -22.42 5.85 -23.47
CA PRO A 377 -23.47 6.72 -24.00
C PRO A 377 -22.94 7.77 -24.99
N VAL A 378 -23.76 8.13 -25.98
CA VAL A 378 -23.38 9.15 -26.99
C VAL A 378 -23.15 10.52 -26.36
N SER A 379 -23.86 10.82 -25.27
CA SER A 379 -23.73 12.05 -24.51
C SER A 379 -22.41 12.15 -23.71
N MET A 380 -21.65 11.05 -23.61
CA MET A 380 -20.39 10.98 -22.87
C MET A 380 -19.23 10.92 -23.86
N MET A 381 -18.26 11.81 -23.71
CA MET A 381 -17.01 11.75 -24.47
C MET A 381 -16.19 10.53 -24.02
N ALA A 382 -15.78 9.70 -24.97
CA ALA A 382 -14.92 8.55 -24.71
C ALA A 382 -13.51 8.80 -25.23
N LEU A 383 -12.53 8.56 -24.38
CA LEU A 383 -11.10 8.63 -24.68
C LEU A 383 -10.43 7.35 -24.17
N ALA A 384 -9.51 6.79 -24.94
CA ALA A 384 -8.64 5.72 -24.48
C ALA A 384 -7.17 6.20 -24.46
N VAL A 385 -6.47 5.88 -23.38
CA VAL A 385 -5.02 6.08 -23.26
C VAL A 385 -4.39 4.70 -23.12
N ARG A 386 -3.54 4.33 -24.06
CA ARG A 386 -2.85 3.04 -24.10
C ARG A 386 -1.38 3.24 -23.79
N CYS A 387 -0.91 2.58 -22.73
CA CYS A 387 0.47 2.65 -22.27
C CYS A 387 1.28 1.46 -22.78
N GLY A 388 2.46 1.70 -23.34
CA GLY A 388 3.35 0.67 -23.87
C GLY A 388 4.55 1.25 -24.56
N GLN A 389 5.24 0.48 -25.40
CA GLN A 389 6.50 0.87 -26.04
C GLN A 389 6.30 1.74 -27.30
N GLU A 390 5.08 1.82 -27.85
CA GLU A 390 4.87 2.61 -29.04
C GLU A 390 4.98 4.12 -28.72
N PRO A 391 5.68 4.90 -29.58
CA PRO A 391 5.79 6.33 -29.39
C PRO A 391 4.42 6.99 -29.49
N PHE A 392 4.31 8.20 -28.95
CA PHE A 392 3.07 8.95 -28.96
C PHE A 392 2.40 8.96 -30.33
N ARG A 393 1.18 8.44 -30.38
CA ARG A 393 0.34 8.41 -31.56
C ARG A 393 -1.12 8.66 -31.19
N ARG A 394 -1.81 9.51 -31.96
CA ARG A 394 -3.27 9.65 -31.89
C ARG A 394 -3.91 8.82 -32.98
N ARG A 395 -4.85 8.00 -32.62
CA ARG A 395 -5.71 7.20 -33.52
C ARG A 395 -7.17 7.50 -33.18
N ARG A 396 -8.08 7.13 -34.08
CA ARG A 396 -9.50 7.21 -33.83
C ARG A 396 -10.15 5.88 -34.13
N VAL A 397 -10.89 5.36 -33.14
CA VAL A 397 -11.64 4.11 -33.26
C VAL A 397 -13.12 4.44 -33.12
N GLY A 398 -13.84 4.49 -34.25
CA GLY A 398 -15.20 5.02 -34.29
C GLY A 398 -15.26 6.47 -33.83
N ALA A 399 -16.04 6.76 -32.81
CA ALA A 399 -16.16 8.08 -32.18
C ALA A 399 -15.31 8.22 -30.90
N MET A 400 -14.30 7.38 -30.71
CA MET A 400 -13.39 7.43 -29.55
C MET A 400 -11.98 7.78 -30.03
N ASP A 401 -11.37 8.79 -29.42
CA ASP A 401 -9.96 9.08 -29.60
C ASP A 401 -9.12 8.10 -28.78
N VAL A 402 -8.02 7.62 -29.37
CA VAL A 402 -7.08 6.69 -28.75
C VAL A 402 -5.70 7.33 -28.78
N LEU A 403 -5.07 7.46 -27.63
CA LEU A 403 -3.74 8.00 -27.44
C LEU A 403 -2.79 6.87 -27.02
N ASP A 404 -1.80 6.58 -27.84
CA ASP A 404 -0.73 5.66 -27.47
C ASP A 404 0.40 6.46 -26.79
N LEU A 405 0.89 5.99 -25.64
CA LEU A 405 1.93 6.65 -24.85
C LEU A 405 3.01 5.65 -24.46
N ASP A 406 4.27 6.03 -24.65
CA ASP A 406 5.45 5.32 -24.12
C ASP A 406 5.75 5.80 -22.69
N ARG A 407 5.70 7.10 -22.45
CA ARG A 407 6.10 7.70 -21.18
C ARG A 407 5.05 8.64 -20.63
N LEU A 408 5.05 8.75 -19.30
CA LEU A 408 4.16 9.67 -18.59
C LEU A 408 4.33 11.13 -19.05
N GLU A 409 5.57 11.55 -19.37
CA GLU A 409 5.92 12.90 -19.80
C GLU A 409 5.26 13.31 -21.13
N ASP A 410 4.82 12.35 -21.92
CA ASP A 410 4.11 12.61 -23.17
C ASP A 410 2.61 12.92 -22.99
N LEU A 411 2.05 12.59 -21.81
CA LEU A 411 0.64 12.79 -21.50
C LEU A 411 0.16 14.25 -21.75
N PRO A 412 0.87 15.31 -21.30
CA PRO A 412 0.43 16.68 -21.56
C PRO A 412 0.40 17.05 -23.04
N ARG A 413 1.34 16.52 -23.84
CA ARG A 413 1.37 16.72 -25.30
C ARG A 413 0.24 15.99 -25.99
N ALA A 414 -0.04 14.76 -25.53
CA ALA A 414 -1.12 13.93 -26.06
C ALA A 414 -2.49 14.60 -25.84
N MET A 415 -2.72 15.08 -24.63
CA MET A 415 -3.96 15.75 -24.26
C MET A 415 -4.16 17.09 -25.00
N ARG A 416 -3.09 17.87 -25.26
CA ARG A 416 -3.18 19.11 -26.06
C ARG A 416 -3.65 18.87 -27.48
N ARG A 417 -3.41 17.70 -28.06
CA ARG A 417 -3.85 17.39 -29.42
C ARG A 417 -5.31 16.97 -29.51
N LEU A 418 -6.00 16.86 -28.40
CA LEU A 418 -7.45 16.63 -28.36
C LEU A 418 -8.25 17.93 -28.45
N VAL A 419 -7.67 19.00 -27.93
CA VAL A 419 -8.16 20.40 -28.05
C VAL A 419 -7.61 21.01 -29.32
#